data_9c9f57e39cd43af5645c7a0a877f3c30
#
_entry.id   9c9f57e39cd43af5645c7a0a877f3c30
#
_cell.length_a   1.000
_cell.length_b   1.000
_cell.length_c   1.000
_cell.angle_alpha   90.00
_cell.angle_beta   90.00
_cell.angle_gamma   90.00
#
_symmetry.space_group_name_H-M   'P 1'
#
loop_
_entity.id
_entity.type
_entity.pdbx_description
1 polymer ?
#
loop_
_entity_poly.entity_id
_entity_poly.type
_entity_poly.pdbx_seq_one_letter_code
_entity_poly.pdbx_strand_id
1 'polypeptide(L)'
;MRVLFLTQYYLPESGATQNRVSDLANRLKNAGHQVTVLTAVPNHPKGEIYPGYRGRFTVTEHDAGIRIVRTWIFVTRKQTFSPRILNYLSFALLSLAVGGLTVHNIDAIIVESPPLFLGFSGYLLSKLKRAKFVFNVADLWPQSAVVLGVLRNRTLIRWTTRAEEWLYRHASLVTGQTQGIVDSIRNRCAEARIELITNGVSPEFLESAARASGSREAVRLEFGVSGKFVVGYAGLHGLVYRLDAILEAAHALAHFDDIHFLLIGDGPDKNRLQTRAEHEKITNVSFFSTLPTARMPQVFTAMDVVLISLRRDELFKGTLPCKLFEAMGAEVPVVGALEGEAQRIIAKANCGICVEPENTAAIVEAITTLYRDPDLRRRLGNNGREYVSKNYNRREIAARFECFLAEILSVPSLVTGRSK
;
A
#
# COMPACT_ATOMS: atom_id res chain seq x y z
N MET A 1 -9.29 -20.06 -14.19
CA MET A 1 -7.80 -19.92 -14.27
C MET A 1 -7.17 -20.41 -12.97
N ARG A 2 -5.93 -20.88 -13.02
CA ARG A 2 -5.12 -21.26 -11.85
C ARG A 2 -4.03 -20.21 -11.69
N VAL A 3 -4.13 -19.41 -10.64
CA VAL A 3 -3.31 -18.21 -10.43
C VAL A 3 -2.41 -18.37 -9.22
N LEU A 4 -1.14 -18.05 -9.36
CA LEU A 4 -0.18 -17.95 -8.27
C LEU A 4 0.14 -16.48 -7.99
N PHE A 5 -0.12 -16.02 -6.78
CA PHE A 5 0.47 -14.79 -6.26
C PHE A 5 1.82 -15.09 -5.60
N LEU A 6 2.85 -14.44 -6.08
CA LEU A 6 4.20 -14.49 -5.49
C LEU A 6 4.49 -13.12 -4.86
N THR A 7 4.44 -13.07 -3.54
CA THR A 7 4.60 -11.85 -2.75
C THR A 7 5.39 -12.11 -1.49
N GLN A 8 6.24 -11.18 -1.08
CA GLN A 8 6.96 -11.33 0.18
C GLN A 8 6.05 -11.17 1.40
N TYR A 9 5.04 -10.32 1.30
CA TYR A 9 4.17 -9.92 2.40
C TYR A 9 2.73 -10.36 2.16
N TYR A 10 2.16 -11.05 3.14
CA TYR A 10 0.77 -11.52 3.09
C TYR A 10 0.17 -11.63 4.49
N LEU A 11 -1.14 -11.83 4.60
CA LEU A 11 -1.80 -12.07 5.90
C LEU A 11 -1.08 -13.18 6.70
N PRO A 12 -1.02 -13.12 8.05
CA PRO A 12 -1.68 -12.17 8.95
C PRO A 12 -0.93 -10.85 9.19
N GLU A 13 0.10 -10.55 8.42
CA GLU A 13 0.77 -9.25 8.49
C GLU A 13 -0.18 -8.13 8.04
N SER A 14 -0.04 -6.94 8.64
CA SER A 14 -0.84 -5.77 8.30
C SER A 14 -0.03 -4.77 7.47
N GLY A 15 -0.65 -4.25 6.41
CA GLY A 15 -0.05 -3.22 5.54
C GLY A 15 -0.77 -3.11 4.20
N ALA A 16 -0.44 -2.08 3.43
CA ALA A 16 -1.11 -1.79 2.17
C ALA A 16 -0.99 -2.93 1.14
N THR A 17 0.20 -3.50 0.98
CA THR A 17 0.46 -4.63 0.07
C THR A 17 -0.32 -5.87 0.48
N GLN A 18 -0.26 -6.25 1.76
CA GLN A 18 -0.95 -7.41 2.31
C GLN A 18 -2.47 -7.31 2.08
N ASN A 19 -3.06 -6.17 2.43
CA ASN A 19 -4.49 -5.92 2.27
C ASN A 19 -4.92 -5.95 0.80
N ARG A 20 -4.13 -5.36 -0.09
CA ARG A 20 -4.43 -5.33 -1.52
C ARG A 20 -4.32 -6.71 -2.17
N VAL A 21 -3.22 -7.42 -1.92
CA VAL A 21 -2.98 -8.75 -2.51
C VAL A 21 -3.99 -9.75 -2.00
N SER A 22 -4.32 -9.73 -0.69
CA SER A 22 -5.32 -10.64 -0.13
C SER A 22 -6.74 -10.34 -0.65
N ASP A 23 -7.11 -9.06 -0.77
CA ASP A 23 -8.41 -8.68 -1.36
C ASP A 23 -8.52 -9.15 -2.81
N LEU A 24 -7.49 -8.91 -3.63
CA LEU A 24 -7.47 -9.34 -5.03
C LEU A 24 -7.49 -10.87 -5.17
N ALA A 25 -6.73 -11.58 -4.34
CA ALA A 25 -6.71 -13.05 -4.30
C ALA A 25 -8.10 -13.62 -3.93
N ASN A 26 -8.75 -13.04 -2.92
CA ASN A 26 -10.11 -13.43 -2.50
C ASN A 26 -11.15 -13.17 -3.60
N ARG A 27 -11.07 -12.03 -4.30
CA ARG A 27 -12.00 -11.70 -5.39
C ARG A 27 -11.84 -12.64 -6.58
N LEU A 28 -10.61 -12.94 -6.99
CA LEU A 28 -10.36 -13.93 -8.04
C LEU A 28 -10.84 -15.33 -7.62
N LYS A 29 -10.62 -15.74 -6.37
CA LYS A 29 -11.15 -17.01 -5.85
C LYS A 29 -12.68 -17.03 -5.87
N ASN A 30 -13.34 -15.95 -5.47
CA ASN A 30 -14.81 -15.83 -5.48
C ASN A 30 -15.39 -15.78 -6.90
N ALA A 31 -14.61 -15.34 -7.89
CA ALA A 31 -14.92 -15.44 -9.32
C ALA A 31 -14.72 -16.88 -9.89
N GLY A 32 -14.41 -17.87 -9.05
CA GLY A 32 -14.28 -19.27 -9.45
C GLY A 32 -12.88 -19.70 -9.90
N HIS A 33 -11.85 -18.87 -9.63
CA HIS A 33 -10.46 -19.22 -9.96
C HIS A 33 -9.80 -20.00 -8.83
N GLN A 34 -8.85 -20.87 -9.19
CA GLN A 34 -7.99 -21.52 -8.21
C GLN A 34 -6.82 -20.59 -7.88
N VAL A 35 -6.74 -20.16 -6.63
CA VAL A 35 -5.73 -19.21 -6.20
C VAL A 35 -4.77 -19.88 -5.22
N THR A 36 -3.48 -19.73 -5.48
CA THR A 36 -2.39 -20.09 -4.57
C THR A 36 -1.59 -18.83 -4.26
N VAL A 37 -1.15 -18.69 -3.02
CA VAL A 37 -0.23 -17.62 -2.60
C VAL A 37 1.08 -18.26 -2.14
N LEU A 38 2.19 -17.84 -2.72
CA LEU A 38 3.54 -18.18 -2.26
C LEU A 38 4.15 -16.94 -1.61
N THR A 39 4.44 -17.05 -0.31
CA THR A 39 4.85 -15.89 0.50
C THR A 39 5.90 -16.29 1.54
N ALA A 40 6.47 -15.31 2.24
CA ALA A 40 7.35 -15.56 3.36
C ALA A 40 6.58 -15.92 4.63
N VAL A 41 7.27 -16.56 5.62
CA VAL A 41 6.74 -16.62 6.98
C VAL A 41 6.55 -15.23 7.54
N PRO A 42 5.44 -14.93 8.27
CA PRO A 42 5.13 -13.59 8.75
C PRO A 42 6.23 -13.03 9.65
N ASN A 43 6.66 -11.80 9.35
CA ASN A 43 7.77 -11.15 10.08
C ASN A 43 7.66 -9.60 10.10
N HIS A 44 6.82 -9.01 9.29
CA HIS A 44 6.63 -7.56 9.19
C HIS A 44 5.51 -7.06 10.14
N PRO A 45 5.63 -5.86 10.75
CA PRO A 45 6.68 -4.84 10.56
C PRO A 45 7.88 -4.98 11.52
N LYS A 46 7.81 -5.84 12.53
CA LYS A 46 8.78 -5.90 13.65
C LYS A 46 10.14 -6.48 13.27
N GLY A 47 10.26 -7.15 12.11
CA GLY A 47 11.48 -7.85 11.72
C GLY A 47 11.75 -9.07 12.62
N GLU A 48 10.69 -9.77 13.02
CA GLU A 48 10.71 -10.99 13.82
C GLU A 48 9.68 -11.99 13.32
N ILE A 49 10.06 -13.26 13.23
CA ILE A 49 9.11 -14.31 12.85
C ILE A 49 8.01 -14.42 13.92
N TYR A 50 6.75 -14.38 13.47
CA TYR A 50 5.59 -14.48 14.35
C TYR A 50 5.57 -15.79 15.12
N PRO A 51 5.02 -15.79 16.35
CA PRO A 51 4.75 -17.04 17.09
C PRO A 51 3.99 -18.04 16.22
N GLY A 52 4.34 -19.33 16.29
CA GLY A 52 3.73 -20.38 15.47
C GLY A 52 4.46 -20.68 14.15
N TYR A 53 5.32 -19.77 13.65
CA TYR A 53 6.12 -19.98 12.43
C TYR A 53 7.62 -20.18 12.72
N ARG A 54 8.06 -20.00 13.96
CA ARG A 54 9.46 -20.16 14.36
C ARG A 54 9.94 -21.60 14.14
N GLY A 55 11.14 -21.73 13.59
CA GLY A 55 11.76 -23.04 13.32
C GLY A 55 11.18 -23.81 12.13
N ARG A 56 10.21 -23.25 11.41
CA ARG A 56 9.60 -23.88 10.23
C ARG A 56 10.25 -23.35 8.96
N PHE A 57 10.70 -24.26 8.10
CA PHE A 57 11.28 -23.90 6.81
C PHE A 57 10.22 -23.67 5.74
N THR A 58 9.19 -24.50 5.70
CA THR A 58 8.04 -24.38 4.81
C THR A 58 6.76 -24.72 5.57
N VAL A 59 5.70 -23.94 5.33
CA VAL A 59 4.36 -24.16 5.90
C VAL A 59 3.34 -24.06 4.80
N THR A 60 2.38 -24.98 4.73
CA THR A 60 1.23 -24.89 3.84
C THR A 60 -0.03 -24.72 4.69
N GLU A 61 -0.80 -23.70 4.39
CA GLU A 61 -2.04 -23.32 5.06
C GLU A 61 -3.16 -23.18 4.04
N HIS A 62 -4.40 -23.21 4.52
CA HIS A 62 -5.59 -22.90 3.72
C HIS A 62 -6.40 -21.85 4.48
N ASP A 63 -6.68 -20.75 3.82
CA ASP A 63 -7.52 -19.70 4.38
C ASP A 63 -8.56 -19.27 3.33
N ALA A 64 -9.84 -19.26 3.72
CA ALA A 64 -10.96 -18.92 2.86
C ALA A 64 -10.95 -19.63 1.48
N GLY A 65 -10.40 -20.84 1.39
CA GLY A 65 -10.29 -21.60 0.13
C GLY A 65 -9.07 -21.23 -0.74
N ILE A 66 -8.19 -20.38 -0.26
CA ILE A 66 -6.90 -20.05 -0.88
C ILE A 66 -5.82 -20.93 -0.25
N ARG A 67 -5.00 -21.59 -1.07
CA ARG A 67 -3.82 -22.31 -0.62
C ARG A 67 -2.66 -21.34 -0.42
N ILE A 68 -2.09 -21.29 0.78
CA ILE A 68 -0.98 -20.43 1.13
C ILE A 68 0.25 -21.28 1.42
N VAL A 69 1.30 -21.10 0.64
CA VAL A 69 2.61 -21.74 0.84
C VAL A 69 3.57 -20.68 1.36
N ARG A 70 4.07 -20.89 2.58
CA ARG A 70 5.05 -19.99 3.20
C ARG A 70 6.42 -20.61 3.17
N THR A 71 7.42 -19.82 2.87
CA THR A 71 8.82 -20.25 2.94
C THR A 71 9.60 -19.39 3.93
N TRP A 72 10.65 -19.99 4.49
CA TRP A 72 11.57 -19.26 5.35
C TRP A 72 12.17 -18.04 4.66
N ILE A 73 12.52 -17.05 5.47
CA ILE A 73 13.16 -15.80 5.04
C ILE A 73 14.18 -15.40 6.11
N PHE A 74 15.29 -14.82 5.69
CA PHE A 74 16.22 -14.19 6.62
C PHE A 74 15.56 -12.95 7.25
N VAL A 75 15.43 -12.93 8.57
CA VAL A 75 14.73 -11.87 9.31
C VAL A 75 15.73 -11.08 10.14
N THR A 76 15.56 -9.76 10.17
CA THR A 76 16.41 -8.84 10.92
C THR A 76 15.63 -7.63 11.43
N ARG A 77 15.93 -7.22 12.65
CA ARG A 77 15.45 -5.94 13.22
C ARG A 77 16.23 -4.73 12.67
N LYS A 78 17.42 -4.97 12.09
CA LYS A 78 18.27 -3.90 11.56
C LYS A 78 17.72 -3.40 10.22
N GLN A 79 17.32 -2.15 10.16
CA GLN A 79 16.77 -1.48 8.96
C GLN A 79 17.86 -0.95 8.00
N THR A 80 19.12 -1.42 8.14
CA THR A 80 20.23 -1.03 7.28
C THR A 80 20.17 -1.74 5.93
N PHE A 81 20.89 -1.21 4.94
CA PHE A 81 20.83 -1.67 3.54
C PHE A 81 21.19 -3.15 3.37
N SER A 82 22.36 -3.60 3.88
CA SER A 82 22.85 -4.96 3.65
C SER A 82 21.95 -6.06 4.22
N PRO A 83 21.49 -6.02 5.49
CA PRO A 83 20.53 -6.99 6.02
C PRO A 83 19.20 -6.99 5.26
N ARG A 84 18.75 -5.84 4.76
CA ARG A 84 17.52 -5.74 3.97
C ARG A 84 17.65 -6.42 2.61
N ILE A 85 18.79 -6.28 1.96
CA ILE A 85 19.08 -6.99 0.70
C ILE A 85 19.14 -8.50 0.93
N LEU A 86 19.80 -8.95 2.01
CA LEU A 86 19.85 -10.38 2.36
C LEU A 86 18.45 -10.94 2.64
N ASN A 87 17.58 -10.18 3.32
CA ASN A 87 16.17 -10.53 3.50
C ASN A 87 15.48 -10.75 2.15
N TYR A 88 15.61 -9.82 1.21
CA TYR A 88 15.00 -9.92 -0.12
C TYR A 88 15.54 -11.08 -0.95
N LEU A 89 16.86 -11.27 -0.96
CA LEU A 89 17.50 -12.34 -1.73
C LEU A 89 17.18 -13.72 -1.16
N SER A 90 17.15 -13.87 0.17
CA SER A 90 16.80 -15.14 0.80
C SER A 90 15.40 -15.59 0.40
N PHE A 91 14.42 -14.68 0.44
CA PHE A 91 13.06 -14.99 0.00
C PHE A 91 12.98 -15.25 -1.50
N ALA A 92 13.65 -14.45 -2.34
CA ALA A 92 13.66 -14.65 -3.78
C ALA A 92 14.18 -16.05 -4.17
N LEU A 93 15.30 -16.49 -3.57
CA LEU A 93 15.89 -17.80 -3.84
C LEU A 93 15.01 -18.95 -3.31
N LEU A 94 14.53 -18.83 -2.08
CA LEU A 94 13.72 -19.88 -1.47
C LEU A 94 12.32 -19.99 -2.08
N SER A 95 11.71 -18.87 -2.47
CA SER A 95 10.43 -18.91 -3.18
C SER A 95 10.55 -19.59 -4.55
N LEU A 96 11.69 -19.42 -5.25
CA LEU A 96 11.95 -20.16 -6.49
C LEU A 96 12.06 -21.66 -6.24
N ALA A 97 12.84 -22.08 -5.25
CA ALA A 97 13.04 -23.50 -4.93
C ALA A 97 11.73 -24.15 -4.44
N VAL A 98 11.08 -23.57 -3.43
CA VAL A 98 9.84 -24.10 -2.86
C VAL A 98 8.70 -24.04 -3.88
N GLY A 99 8.54 -22.94 -4.61
CA GLY A 99 7.54 -22.82 -5.67
C GLY A 99 7.75 -23.82 -6.81
N GLY A 100 9.02 -24.09 -7.16
CA GLY A 100 9.37 -25.11 -8.13
C GLY A 100 8.92 -26.52 -7.72
N LEU A 101 9.03 -26.83 -6.43
CA LEU A 101 8.70 -28.16 -5.88
C LEU A 101 7.22 -28.33 -5.51
N THR A 102 6.57 -27.27 -4.99
CA THR A 102 5.27 -27.39 -4.33
C THR A 102 4.08 -26.86 -5.13
N VAL A 103 4.35 -25.98 -6.13
CA VAL A 103 3.30 -25.37 -6.93
C VAL A 103 3.23 -26.03 -8.30
N HIS A 104 2.04 -26.50 -8.68
CA HIS A 104 1.81 -27.21 -9.95
C HIS A 104 0.59 -26.66 -10.67
N ASN A 105 0.55 -26.86 -12.00
CA ASN A 105 -0.61 -26.53 -12.84
C ASN A 105 -1.06 -25.07 -12.68
N ILE A 106 -0.18 -24.12 -12.97
CA ILE A 106 -0.44 -22.68 -12.89
C ILE A 106 -0.54 -22.09 -14.31
N ASP A 107 -1.53 -21.25 -14.54
CA ASP A 107 -1.75 -20.56 -15.80
C ASP A 107 -1.08 -19.17 -15.80
N ALA A 108 -1.10 -18.46 -14.66
CA ALA A 108 -0.46 -17.16 -14.50
C ALA A 108 0.22 -17.02 -13.13
N ILE A 109 1.39 -16.38 -13.11
CA ILE A 109 2.15 -16.02 -11.89
C ILE A 109 2.18 -14.51 -11.80
N ILE A 110 1.54 -13.97 -10.76
CA ILE A 110 1.48 -12.54 -10.44
C ILE A 110 2.53 -12.27 -9.38
N VAL A 111 3.51 -11.46 -9.72
CA VAL A 111 4.65 -11.15 -8.83
C VAL A 111 4.55 -9.72 -8.35
N GLU A 112 4.60 -9.55 -7.04
CA GLU A 112 4.56 -8.25 -6.39
C GLU A 112 5.96 -7.62 -6.32
N SER A 113 6.11 -6.39 -6.75
CA SER A 113 7.33 -5.59 -6.62
C SER A 113 7.04 -4.27 -5.90
N PRO A 114 7.85 -3.86 -4.90
CA PRO A 114 9.07 -4.47 -4.40
C PRO A 114 8.84 -5.75 -3.57
N PRO A 115 9.88 -6.62 -3.41
CA PRO A 115 11.26 -6.41 -3.85
C PRO A 115 11.51 -6.78 -5.31
N LEU A 116 12.36 -6.01 -6.03
CA LEU A 116 12.65 -6.23 -7.45
C LEU A 116 13.16 -7.65 -7.74
N PHE A 117 14.03 -8.19 -6.88
CA PHE A 117 14.65 -9.52 -7.07
C PHE A 117 13.63 -10.65 -7.15
N LEU A 118 12.45 -10.49 -6.54
CA LEU A 118 11.36 -11.44 -6.62
C LEU A 118 10.82 -11.57 -8.05
N GLY A 119 10.95 -10.54 -8.88
CA GLY A 119 10.61 -10.57 -10.30
C GLY A 119 11.38 -11.65 -11.07
N PHE A 120 12.67 -11.84 -10.77
CA PHE A 120 13.45 -12.90 -11.39
C PHE A 120 12.99 -14.30 -10.97
N SER A 121 12.67 -14.49 -9.69
CA SER A 121 12.12 -15.76 -9.22
C SER A 121 10.78 -16.08 -9.87
N GLY A 122 9.90 -15.09 -10.00
CA GLY A 122 8.63 -15.23 -10.70
C GLY A 122 8.78 -15.51 -12.18
N TYR A 123 9.71 -14.83 -12.86
CA TYR A 123 10.03 -15.10 -14.26
C TYR A 123 10.53 -16.53 -14.47
N LEU A 124 11.50 -16.99 -13.66
CA LEU A 124 12.04 -18.35 -13.74
C LEU A 124 10.96 -19.41 -13.45
N LEU A 125 10.14 -19.19 -12.40
CA LEU A 125 8.99 -20.04 -12.11
C LEU A 125 8.01 -20.08 -13.27
N SER A 126 7.76 -18.94 -13.93
CA SER A 126 6.84 -18.88 -15.08
C SER A 126 7.32 -19.74 -16.23
N LYS A 127 8.63 -19.74 -16.50
CA LYS A 127 9.23 -20.61 -17.51
C LYS A 127 9.16 -22.09 -17.10
N LEU A 128 9.51 -22.40 -15.84
CA LEU A 128 9.46 -23.77 -15.31
C LEU A 128 8.03 -24.36 -15.35
N LYS A 129 7.02 -23.54 -15.04
CA LYS A 129 5.62 -23.97 -14.99
C LYS A 129 4.84 -23.73 -16.30
N ARG A 130 5.49 -23.16 -17.32
CA ARG A 130 4.86 -22.74 -18.59
C ARG A 130 3.66 -21.80 -18.38
N ALA A 131 3.75 -20.94 -17.36
CA ALA A 131 2.75 -19.97 -16.99
C ALA A 131 3.06 -18.58 -17.57
N LYS A 132 2.04 -17.73 -17.71
CA LYS A 132 2.25 -16.30 -18.05
C LYS A 132 2.84 -15.56 -16.84
N PHE A 133 3.83 -14.70 -17.10
CA PHE A 133 4.48 -13.86 -16.09
C PHE A 133 3.79 -12.49 -16.05
N VAL A 134 3.16 -12.16 -14.92
CA VAL A 134 2.55 -10.85 -14.65
C VAL A 134 3.39 -10.15 -13.57
N PHE A 135 3.87 -8.94 -13.89
CA PHE A 135 4.72 -8.19 -12.97
C PHE A 135 3.97 -6.96 -12.43
N ASN A 136 3.56 -7.02 -11.16
CA ASN A 136 2.81 -5.97 -10.50
C ASN A 136 3.75 -5.01 -9.78
N VAL A 137 3.76 -3.75 -10.23
CA VAL A 137 4.65 -2.70 -9.74
C VAL A 137 3.90 -1.78 -8.80
N ALA A 138 4.15 -1.95 -7.51
CA ALA A 138 3.57 -1.11 -6.46
C ALA A 138 4.40 0.17 -6.20
N ASP A 139 5.70 0.12 -6.53
CA ASP A 139 6.64 1.24 -6.36
C ASP A 139 7.78 1.09 -7.37
N LEU A 140 8.26 2.22 -7.90
CA LEU A 140 9.39 2.25 -8.84
C LEU A 140 10.70 2.04 -8.07
N TRP A 141 11.26 0.85 -8.17
CA TRP A 141 12.53 0.51 -7.56
C TRP A 141 13.56 0.24 -8.67
N PRO A 142 14.75 0.88 -8.70
CA PRO A 142 15.48 1.48 -7.57
C PRO A 142 15.20 2.97 -7.29
N GLN A 143 14.34 3.65 -8.02
CA GLN A 143 14.15 5.10 -7.91
C GLN A 143 13.75 5.52 -6.48
N SER A 144 12.79 4.83 -5.86
CA SER A 144 12.39 5.10 -4.47
C SER A 144 13.53 4.93 -3.47
N ALA A 145 14.38 3.91 -3.65
CA ALA A 145 15.56 3.71 -2.80
C ALA A 145 16.63 4.80 -2.97
N VAL A 146 16.76 5.38 -4.17
CA VAL A 146 17.66 6.49 -4.47
C VAL A 146 17.16 7.77 -3.82
N VAL A 147 15.91 8.12 -3.99
CA VAL A 147 15.28 9.33 -3.42
C VAL A 147 15.31 9.30 -1.89
N LEU A 148 15.11 8.14 -1.29
CA LEU A 148 15.22 7.95 0.16
C LEU A 148 16.66 7.90 0.67
N GLY A 149 17.66 8.02 -0.23
CA GLY A 149 19.08 8.02 0.12
C GLY A 149 19.62 6.66 0.56
N VAL A 150 18.84 5.59 0.39
CA VAL A 150 19.22 4.21 0.75
C VAL A 150 20.19 3.61 -0.27
N LEU A 151 20.05 3.97 -1.55
CA LEU A 151 20.91 3.52 -2.64
C LEU A 151 21.63 4.70 -3.28
N ARG A 152 22.97 4.75 -3.15
CA ARG A 152 23.80 5.87 -3.63
C ARG A 152 24.83 5.48 -4.70
N ASN A 153 25.15 4.20 -4.81
CA ASN A 153 26.16 3.72 -5.77
C ASN A 153 25.61 3.77 -7.20
N ARG A 154 26.19 4.63 -8.04
CA ARG A 154 25.76 4.87 -9.44
C ARG A 154 25.79 3.60 -10.31
N THR A 155 26.77 2.74 -10.11
CA THR A 155 26.89 1.48 -10.86
C THR A 155 25.74 0.53 -10.48
N LEU A 156 25.46 0.39 -9.18
CA LEU A 156 24.36 -0.45 -8.69
C LEU A 156 23.01 0.08 -9.13
N ILE A 157 22.82 1.41 -9.13
CA ILE A 157 21.60 2.05 -9.65
C ILE A 157 21.40 1.68 -11.13
N ARG A 158 22.43 1.80 -11.96
CA ARG A 158 22.35 1.44 -13.39
C ARG A 158 22.01 -0.03 -13.61
N TRP A 159 22.64 -0.93 -12.87
CA TRP A 159 22.37 -2.37 -12.95
C TRP A 159 20.94 -2.71 -12.51
N THR A 160 20.49 -2.17 -11.42
CA THR A 160 19.13 -2.44 -10.90
C THR A 160 18.05 -1.82 -11.79
N THR A 161 18.30 -0.64 -12.40
CA THR A 161 17.38 -0.06 -13.40
C THR A 161 17.29 -0.93 -14.65
N ARG A 162 18.42 -1.42 -15.18
CA ARG A 162 18.41 -2.35 -16.32
C ARG A 162 17.72 -3.67 -15.99
N ALA A 163 17.92 -4.17 -14.79
CA ALA A 163 17.26 -5.38 -14.29
C ALA A 163 15.73 -5.21 -14.21
N GLU A 164 15.27 -4.06 -13.72
CA GLU A 164 13.86 -3.68 -13.68
C GLU A 164 13.26 -3.61 -15.09
N GLU A 165 13.91 -2.88 -16.00
CA GLU A 165 13.47 -2.75 -17.39
C GLU A 165 13.48 -4.11 -18.14
N TRP A 166 14.43 -4.97 -17.83
CA TRP A 166 14.45 -6.31 -18.36
C TRP A 166 13.22 -7.12 -17.94
N LEU A 167 12.80 -7.02 -16.66
CA LEU A 167 11.58 -7.66 -16.17
C LEU A 167 10.33 -7.11 -16.86
N TYR A 168 10.26 -5.81 -17.09
CA TYR A 168 9.15 -5.20 -17.83
C TYR A 168 9.01 -5.75 -19.24
N ARG A 169 10.12 -5.87 -19.98
CA ARG A 169 10.13 -6.40 -21.36
C ARG A 169 9.78 -7.89 -21.44
N HIS A 170 10.02 -8.64 -20.37
CA HIS A 170 9.77 -10.09 -20.36
C HIS A 170 8.47 -10.49 -19.70
N ALA A 171 7.72 -9.54 -19.12
CA ALA A 171 6.41 -9.78 -18.59
C ALA A 171 5.36 -9.90 -19.70
N SER A 172 4.44 -10.85 -19.57
CA SER A 172 3.25 -10.94 -20.43
C SER A 172 2.29 -9.78 -20.18
N LEU A 173 2.33 -9.23 -18.96
CA LEU A 173 1.61 -8.05 -18.51
C LEU A 173 2.39 -7.40 -17.37
N VAL A 174 2.58 -6.10 -17.43
CA VAL A 174 3.01 -5.26 -16.31
C VAL A 174 1.78 -4.52 -15.78
N THR A 175 1.62 -4.44 -14.47
CA THR A 175 0.58 -3.60 -13.88
C THR A 175 1.19 -2.56 -12.97
N GLY A 176 0.78 -1.30 -13.11
CA GLY A 176 1.16 -0.20 -12.23
C GLY A 176 0.00 0.19 -11.32
N GLN A 177 0.31 0.57 -10.09
CA GLN A 177 -0.73 0.98 -9.13
C GLN A 177 -1.18 2.43 -9.29
N THR A 178 -0.42 3.26 -9.99
CA THR A 178 -0.70 4.67 -10.20
C THR A 178 -0.42 5.03 -11.66
N GLN A 179 -1.06 6.08 -12.14
CA GLN A 179 -0.80 6.58 -13.49
C GLN A 179 0.66 7.03 -13.64
N GLY A 180 1.24 7.63 -12.59
CA GLY A 180 2.65 8.01 -12.57
C GLY A 180 3.60 6.82 -12.76
N ILE A 181 3.31 5.65 -12.15
CA ILE A 181 4.07 4.42 -12.38
C ILE A 181 3.92 3.94 -13.83
N VAL A 182 2.69 3.90 -14.33
CA VAL A 182 2.39 3.49 -15.71
C VAL A 182 3.13 4.36 -16.72
N ASP A 183 3.05 5.67 -16.57
CA ASP A 183 3.70 6.64 -17.48
C ASP A 183 5.23 6.53 -17.40
N SER A 184 5.78 6.37 -16.20
CA SER A 184 7.22 6.16 -16.02
C SER A 184 7.73 4.90 -16.71
N ILE A 185 6.97 3.81 -16.65
CA ILE A 185 7.35 2.55 -17.32
C ILE A 185 7.18 2.68 -18.83
N ARG A 186 6.11 3.27 -19.34
CA ARG A 186 5.88 3.51 -20.79
C ARG A 186 7.01 4.34 -21.40
N ASN A 187 7.44 5.38 -20.71
CA ASN A 187 8.53 6.24 -21.18
C ASN A 187 9.88 5.52 -21.27
N ARG A 188 10.10 4.47 -20.47
CA ARG A 188 11.35 3.70 -20.43
C ARG A 188 11.29 2.41 -21.26
N CYS A 189 10.12 1.81 -21.41
CA CYS A 189 9.88 0.53 -22.03
C CYS A 189 8.55 0.58 -22.82
N ALA A 190 8.54 1.28 -23.95
CA ALA A 190 7.35 1.47 -24.79
C ALA A 190 6.75 0.15 -25.32
N GLU A 191 7.57 -0.89 -25.44
CA GLU A 191 7.16 -2.23 -25.88
C GLU A 191 6.48 -3.06 -24.80
N ALA A 192 6.58 -2.67 -23.53
CA ALA A 192 5.94 -3.41 -22.45
C ALA A 192 4.42 -3.23 -22.49
N ARG A 193 3.68 -4.33 -22.42
CA ARG A 193 2.23 -4.26 -22.18
C ARG A 193 2.00 -3.86 -20.73
N ILE A 194 1.51 -2.64 -20.51
CA ILE A 194 1.29 -2.11 -19.17
C ILE A 194 -0.14 -1.61 -19.00
N GLU A 195 -0.75 -1.99 -17.89
CA GLU A 195 -2.12 -1.63 -17.48
C GLU A 195 -2.14 -0.99 -16.08
N LEU A 196 -3.11 -0.10 -15.89
CA LEU A 196 -3.34 0.55 -14.60
C LEU A 196 -4.26 -0.30 -13.73
N ILE A 197 -3.74 -0.81 -12.61
CA ILE A 197 -4.50 -1.53 -11.57
C ILE A 197 -4.28 -0.81 -10.25
N THR A 198 -5.12 0.17 -9.99
CA THR A 198 -5.01 1.06 -8.82
C THR A 198 -5.36 0.37 -7.51
N ASN A 199 -4.96 1.00 -6.40
CA ASN A 199 -5.60 0.78 -5.12
C ASN A 199 -7.01 1.38 -5.14
N GLY A 200 -7.81 1.02 -4.13
CA GLY A 200 -9.17 1.51 -3.97
C GLY A 200 -9.73 1.16 -2.61
N VAL A 201 -11.03 1.28 -2.47
CA VAL A 201 -11.77 0.89 -1.28
C VAL A 201 -12.66 -0.32 -1.56
N SER A 202 -12.77 -1.23 -0.60
CA SER A 202 -13.64 -2.40 -0.76
C SER A 202 -15.10 -2.07 -0.42
N PRO A 203 -16.08 -2.72 -1.05
CA PRO A 203 -17.49 -2.58 -0.68
C PRO A 203 -17.73 -2.88 0.80
N GLU A 204 -17.04 -3.87 1.34
CA GLU A 204 -17.12 -4.27 2.75
C GLU A 204 -16.65 -3.15 3.70
N PHE A 205 -15.61 -2.40 3.30
CA PHE A 205 -15.18 -1.20 4.02
C PHE A 205 -16.25 -0.11 4.00
N LEU A 206 -16.82 0.17 2.83
CA LEU A 206 -17.88 1.18 2.67
C LEU A 206 -19.11 0.86 3.54
N GLU A 207 -19.57 -0.38 3.52
CA GLU A 207 -20.68 -0.85 4.36
C GLU A 207 -20.36 -0.77 5.85
N SER A 208 -19.15 -1.17 6.24
CA SER A 208 -18.71 -1.12 7.63
C SER A 208 -18.58 0.32 8.13
N ALA A 209 -18.07 1.25 7.32
CA ALA A 209 -17.98 2.66 7.65
C ALA A 209 -19.39 3.29 7.83
N ALA A 210 -20.34 2.94 6.94
CA ALA A 210 -21.72 3.42 7.07
C ALA A 210 -22.37 2.95 8.38
N ARG A 211 -22.17 1.68 8.77
CA ARG A 211 -22.66 1.16 10.04
C ARG A 211 -21.95 1.78 11.26
N ALA A 212 -20.67 2.13 11.12
CA ALA A 212 -19.86 2.67 12.20
C ALA A 212 -20.23 4.10 12.59
N SER A 213 -20.95 4.84 11.76
CA SER A 213 -21.38 6.22 12.04
C SER A 213 -22.18 6.31 13.36
N GLY A 214 -23.01 5.32 13.69
CA GLY A 214 -23.75 5.25 14.94
C GLY A 214 -22.91 4.96 16.19
N SER A 215 -21.67 4.47 16.03
CA SER A 215 -20.76 4.15 17.14
C SER A 215 -19.56 5.11 17.24
N ARG A 216 -19.60 6.22 16.49
CA ARG A 216 -18.51 7.20 16.41
C ARG A 216 -18.02 7.65 17.78
N GLU A 217 -18.94 8.03 18.67
CA GLU A 217 -18.59 8.55 19.99
C GLU A 217 -18.01 7.46 20.91
N ALA A 218 -18.47 6.22 20.80
CA ALA A 218 -17.89 5.09 21.54
C ALA A 218 -16.43 4.84 21.14
N VAL A 219 -16.12 4.95 19.84
CA VAL A 219 -14.74 4.83 19.33
C VAL A 219 -13.89 6.02 19.80
N ARG A 220 -14.44 7.23 19.83
CA ARG A 220 -13.75 8.42 20.38
C ARG A 220 -13.43 8.28 21.84
N LEU A 221 -14.34 7.73 22.63
CA LEU A 221 -14.12 7.45 24.05
C LEU A 221 -12.98 6.45 24.26
N GLU A 222 -12.90 5.40 23.44
CA GLU A 222 -11.80 4.41 23.45
C GLU A 222 -10.42 5.06 23.24
N PHE A 223 -10.35 6.08 22.38
CA PHE A 223 -9.11 6.81 22.09
C PHE A 223 -8.89 8.04 23.00
N GLY A 224 -9.79 8.32 23.93
CA GLY A 224 -9.70 9.48 24.83
C GLY A 224 -9.90 10.83 24.12
N VAL A 225 -10.63 10.85 23.00
CA VAL A 225 -10.89 12.05 22.18
C VAL A 225 -12.37 12.42 22.07
N SER A 226 -13.18 11.98 23.03
CA SER A 226 -14.60 12.32 23.15
C SER A 226 -14.78 13.83 23.23
N GLY A 227 -15.75 14.38 22.49
CA GLY A 227 -16.03 15.82 22.45
C GLY A 227 -14.96 16.66 21.74
N LYS A 228 -13.90 16.05 21.16
CA LYS A 228 -12.85 16.77 20.45
C LYS A 228 -13.11 16.81 18.93
N PHE A 229 -12.53 17.81 18.27
CA PHE A 229 -12.33 17.81 16.83
C PHE A 229 -11.08 17.00 16.50
N VAL A 230 -11.23 15.88 15.83
CA VAL A 230 -10.19 14.87 15.64
C VAL A 230 -9.55 15.01 14.26
N VAL A 231 -8.29 15.43 14.23
CA VAL A 231 -7.44 15.38 13.04
C VAL A 231 -6.69 14.06 13.05
N GLY A 232 -7.04 13.14 12.15
CA GLY A 232 -6.52 11.79 12.15
C GLY A 232 -5.42 11.53 11.10
N TYR A 233 -4.47 10.69 11.47
CA TYR A 233 -3.56 10.03 10.57
C TYR A 233 -3.56 8.54 10.86
N ALA A 234 -3.80 7.71 9.86
CA ALA A 234 -3.75 6.26 10.01
C ALA A 234 -2.81 5.64 8.97
N GLY A 235 -1.81 4.87 9.42
CA GLY A 235 -0.89 4.16 8.55
C GLY A 235 0.57 4.12 9.01
N LEU A 236 1.46 3.76 8.10
CA LEU A 236 2.89 3.62 8.38
C LEU A 236 3.50 4.96 8.81
N HIS A 237 4.19 4.97 9.95
CA HIS A 237 5.03 6.09 10.41
C HIS A 237 6.40 6.00 9.74
N GLY A 238 6.47 6.41 8.46
CA GLY A 238 7.65 6.31 7.63
C GLY A 238 8.11 7.67 7.09
N LEU A 239 9.37 7.75 6.71
CA LEU A 239 10.05 8.99 6.27
C LEU A 239 9.38 9.67 5.05
N VAL A 240 8.69 8.89 4.22
CA VAL A 240 7.97 9.40 3.03
C VAL A 240 6.82 10.32 3.43
N TYR A 241 6.19 10.06 4.58
CA TYR A 241 4.98 10.77 5.01
C TYR A 241 5.26 12.10 5.75
N ARG A 242 6.51 12.40 6.07
CA ARG A 242 6.91 13.67 6.70
C ARG A 242 6.00 14.08 7.87
N LEU A 243 5.81 13.15 8.81
CA LEU A 243 4.87 13.32 9.93
C LEU A 243 5.27 14.43 10.91
N ASP A 244 6.48 14.97 10.79
CA ASP A 244 6.90 16.19 11.49
C ASP A 244 5.93 17.36 11.22
N ALA A 245 5.44 17.51 9.98
CA ALA A 245 4.46 18.55 9.64
C ALA A 245 3.14 18.41 10.41
N ILE A 246 2.77 17.17 10.80
CA ILE A 246 1.61 16.92 11.64
C ILE A 246 1.86 17.42 13.07
N LEU A 247 3.05 17.16 13.62
CA LEU A 247 3.42 17.65 14.97
C LEU A 247 3.51 19.17 15.00
N GLU A 248 4.09 19.78 13.97
CA GLU A 248 4.17 21.23 13.84
C GLU A 248 2.78 21.86 13.75
N ALA A 249 1.84 21.27 13.00
CA ALA A 249 0.46 21.71 12.95
C ALA A 249 -0.27 21.52 14.31
N ALA A 250 -0.02 20.40 15.00
CA ALA A 250 -0.55 20.16 16.33
C ALA A 250 -0.06 21.21 17.33
N HIS A 251 1.25 21.51 17.32
CA HIS A 251 1.83 22.55 18.18
C HIS A 251 1.21 23.93 17.89
N ALA A 252 1.09 24.29 16.62
CA ALA A 252 0.51 25.58 16.22
C ALA A 252 -0.98 25.71 16.62
N LEU A 253 -1.73 24.60 16.66
CA LEU A 253 -3.13 24.55 17.04
C LEU A 253 -3.38 24.22 18.53
N ALA A 254 -2.33 24.18 19.37
CA ALA A 254 -2.44 23.84 20.78
C ALA A 254 -3.26 24.86 21.61
N HIS A 255 -3.50 26.05 21.08
CA HIS A 255 -4.36 27.07 21.69
C HIS A 255 -5.87 26.79 21.53
N PHE A 256 -6.26 25.79 20.71
CA PHE A 256 -7.63 25.28 20.63
C PHE A 256 -7.75 24.04 21.53
N ASP A 257 -8.42 24.16 22.65
CA ASP A 257 -8.52 23.09 23.65
C ASP A 257 -9.26 21.84 23.13
N ASP A 258 -10.06 21.99 22.08
CA ASP A 258 -10.89 20.94 21.49
C ASP A 258 -10.33 20.32 20.21
N ILE A 259 -9.19 20.80 19.67
CA ILE A 259 -8.53 20.18 18.53
C ILE A 259 -7.51 19.13 19.02
N HIS A 260 -7.67 17.89 18.57
CA HIS A 260 -6.79 16.79 18.94
C HIS A 260 -6.30 16.00 17.71
N PHE A 261 -5.02 15.67 17.70
CA PHE A 261 -4.38 14.88 16.64
C PHE A 261 -4.26 13.43 17.06
N LEU A 262 -4.80 12.51 16.27
CA LEU A 262 -4.82 11.09 16.51
C LEU A 262 -3.96 10.36 15.46
N LEU A 263 -2.79 9.87 15.87
CA LEU A 263 -1.85 9.16 15.01
C LEU A 263 -1.87 7.66 15.29
N ILE A 264 -2.39 6.88 14.35
CA ILE A 264 -2.57 5.43 14.48
C ILE A 264 -1.65 4.71 13.49
N GLY A 265 -0.78 3.85 13.99
CA GLY A 265 0.15 3.08 13.18
C GLY A 265 1.47 2.83 13.86
N ASP A 266 2.33 2.13 13.15
CA ASP A 266 3.71 1.86 13.55
C ASP A 266 4.67 2.13 12.38
N GLY A 267 5.96 2.20 12.68
CA GLY A 267 6.97 2.42 11.65
C GLY A 267 8.28 2.92 12.23
N PRO A 268 9.33 3.01 11.39
CA PRO A 268 10.68 3.36 11.85
C PRO A 268 10.78 4.76 12.46
N ASP A 269 9.86 5.66 12.13
CA ASP A 269 9.89 7.06 12.59
C ASP A 269 9.05 7.31 13.86
N LYS A 270 8.25 6.34 14.30
CA LYS A 270 7.31 6.53 15.41
C LYS A 270 7.97 6.99 16.71
N ASN A 271 9.01 6.27 17.15
CA ASN A 271 9.68 6.60 18.41
C ASN A 271 10.29 8.01 18.38
N ARG A 272 10.89 8.41 17.25
CA ARG A 272 11.43 9.76 17.08
C ARG A 272 10.33 10.82 17.20
N LEU A 273 9.19 10.60 16.57
CA LEU A 273 8.03 11.51 16.63
C LEU A 273 7.46 11.63 18.05
N GLN A 274 7.34 10.52 18.77
CA GLN A 274 6.91 10.51 20.17
C GLN A 274 7.86 11.28 21.07
N THR A 275 9.17 11.01 20.97
CA THR A 275 10.21 11.75 21.73
C THR A 275 10.17 13.26 21.39
N ARG A 276 9.96 13.62 20.13
CA ARG A 276 9.81 15.02 19.71
C ARG A 276 8.57 15.66 20.35
N ALA A 277 7.42 14.98 20.30
CA ALA A 277 6.17 15.50 20.90
C ALA A 277 6.31 15.74 22.42
N GLU A 278 6.98 14.81 23.12
CA GLU A 278 7.26 14.93 24.56
C GLU A 278 8.20 16.09 24.85
N HIS A 279 9.30 16.20 24.11
CA HIS A 279 10.31 17.26 24.29
C HIS A 279 9.72 18.66 24.00
N GLU A 280 8.92 18.79 22.94
CA GLU A 280 8.27 20.05 22.55
C GLU A 280 6.96 20.30 23.32
N LYS A 281 6.58 19.41 24.25
CA LYS A 281 5.37 19.49 25.10
C LYS A 281 4.08 19.66 24.28
N ILE A 282 3.97 18.92 23.18
CA ILE A 282 2.76 18.91 22.33
C ILE A 282 1.72 17.99 22.99
N THR A 283 0.75 18.58 23.70
CA THR A 283 -0.22 17.82 24.53
C THR A 283 -1.47 17.40 23.78
N ASN A 284 -1.75 17.99 22.63
CA ASN A 284 -2.93 17.71 21.80
C ASN A 284 -2.65 16.65 20.72
N VAL A 285 -1.73 15.72 20.97
CA VAL A 285 -1.42 14.60 20.09
C VAL A 285 -1.41 13.28 20.86
N SER A 286 -2.00 12.24 20.25
CA SER A 286 -1.95 10.87 20.79
C SER A 286 -1.47 9.90 19.75
N PHE A 287 -0.64 8.91 20.18
CA PHE A 287 -0.07 7.88 19.35
C PHE A 287 -0.59 6.50 19.73
N PHE A 288 -1.14 5.79 18.78
CA PHE A 288 -1.57 4.41 18.95
C PHE A 288 -0.81 3.46 18.01
N SER A 289 -0.73 2.19 18.37
CA SER A 289 -0.13 1.17 17.52
C SER A 289 -1.05 0.79 16.36
N THR A 290 -0.50 0.05 15.39
CA THR A 290 -1.28 -0.51 14.28
C THR A 290 -2.46 -1.33 14.78
N LEU A 291 -3.62 -1.06 14.23
CA LEU A 291 -4.88 -1.76 14.51
C LEU A 291 -5.20 -2.78 13.40
N PRO A 292 -5.99 -3.81 13.71
CA PRO A 292 -6.50 -4.73 12.70
C PRO A 292 -7.25 -4.00 11.58
N THR A 293 -7.08 -4.42 10.33
CA THR A 293 -7.73 -3.81 9.17
C THR A 293 -9.25 -3.73 9.29
N ALA A 294 -9.88 -4.72 9.94
CA ALA A 294 -11.32 -4.75 10.18
C ALA A 294 -11.82 -3.60 11.08
N ARG A 295 -10.94 -2.99 11.91
CA ARG A 295 -11.25 -1.85 12.76
C ARG A 295 -11.15 -0.49 12.03
N MET A 296 -10.47 -0.46 10.88
CA MET A 296 -10.16 0.80 10.19
C MET A 296 -11.41 1.60 9.76
N PRO A 297 -12.53 1.00 9.32
CA PRO A 297 -13.75 1.76 9.03
C PRO A 297 -14.23 2.58 10.23
N GLN A 298 -14.27 1.98 11.43
CA GLN A 298 -14.69 2.67 12.66
C GLN A 298 -13.68 3.75 13.06
N VAL A 299 -12.39 3.48 12.91
CA VAL A 299 -11.31 4.43 13.20
C VAL A 299 -11.42 5.68 12.31
N PHE A 300 -11.60 5.50 10.99
CA PHE A 300 -11.76 6.64 10.10
C PHE A 300 -13.04 7.43 10.42
N THR A 301 -14.16 6.78 10.67
CA THR A 301 -15.42 7.49 11.01
C THR A 301 -15.34 8.27 12.33
N ALA A 302 -14.41 7.94 13.23
CA ALA A 302 -14.16 8.70 14.45
C ALA A 302 -13.42 10.03 14.22
N MET A 303 -12.77 10.20 13.06
CA MET A 303 -12.05 11.42 12.68
C MET A 303 -12.99 12.47 12.09
N ASP A 304 -12.67 13.76 12.27
CA ASP A 304 -13.34 14.88 11.58
C ASP A 304 -12.64 15.25 10.28
N VAL A 305 -11.32 15.06 10.24
CA VAL A 305 -10.46 15.32 9.10
C VAL A 305 -9.35 14.27 9.07
N VAL A 306 -8.99 13.78 7.90
CA VAL A 306 -7.79 12.95 7.70
C VAL A 306 -6.69 13.81 7.09
N LEU A 307 -5.55 13.90 7.77
CA LEU A 307 -4.38 14.58 7.25
C LEU A 307 -3.46 13.60 6.54
N ILE A 308 -3.21 13.84 5.27
CA ILE A 308 -2.30 13.05 4.43
C ILE A 308 -1.14 13.94 4.00
N SER A 309 0.05 13.67 4.50
CA SER A 309 1.26 14.38 4.11
C SER A 309 2.20 13.47 3.32
N LEU A 310 2.91 14.03 2.36
CA LEU A 310 3.98 13.39 1.63
C LEU A 310 5.19 14.34 1.60
N ARG A 311 6.38 13.76 1.56
CA ARG A 311 7.61 14.51 1.35
C ARG A 311 7.57 15.20 -0.01
N ARG A 312 8.11 16.43 -0.07
CA ARG A 312 8.26 17.18 -1.33
C ARG A 312 9.35 16.54 -2.19
N ASP A 313 8.94 15.81 -3.22
CA ASP A 313 9.84 15.18 -4.20
C ASP A 313 9.04 14.78 -5.44
N GLU A 314 9.67 14.88 -6.63
CA GLU A 314 9.04 14.54 -7.90
C GLU A 314 8.53 13.09 -7.95
N LEU A 315 9.25 12.15 -7.35
CA LEU A 315 8.85 10.74 -7.30
C LEU A 315 7.51 10.56 -6.58
N PHE A 316 7.28 11.31 -5.50
CA PHE A 316 6.07 11.16 -4.69
C PHE A 316 4.83 11.83 -5.31
N LYS A 317 4.99 12.62 -6.38
CA LYS A 317 3.86 13.12 -7.18
C LYS A 317 3.05 11.99 -7.83
N GLY A 318 3.67 10.83 -8.07
CA GLY A 318 3.00 9.63 -8.54
C GLY A 318 2.47 8.71 -7.44
N THR A 319 2.54 9.09 -6.16
CA THR A 319 2.13 8.24 -5.05
C THR A 319 0.65 8.40 -4.73
N LEU A 320 -0.06 7.26 -4.59
CA LEU A 320 -1.46 7.21 -4.13
C LEU A 320 -1.56 6.47 -2.79
N PRO A 321 -1.59 7.19 -1.66
CA PRO A 321 -1.75 6.55 -0.35
C PRO A 321 -3.12 5.87 -0.22
N CYS A 322 -3.16 4.61 0.21
CA CYS A 322 -4.41 3.86 0.40
C CYS A 322 -5.38 4.56 1.37
N LYS A 323 -4.85 5.24 2.37
CA LYS A 323 -5.62 6.00 3.35
C LYS A 323 -6.47 7.12 2.74
N LEU A 324 -6.12 7.60 1.54
CA LEU A 324 -6.96 8.55 0.78
C LEU A 324 -8.31 7.92 0.44
N PHE A 325 -8.29 6.71 -0.13
CA PHE A 325 -9.52 6.01 -0.50
C PHE A 325 -10.33 5.57 0.72
N GLU A 326 -9.65 5.21 1.81
CA GLU A 326 -10.29 4.85 3.08
C GLU A 326 -10.97 6.06 3.75
N ALA A 327 -10.30 7.23 3.78
CA ALA A 327 -10.88 8.47 4.27
C ALA A 327 -12.13 8.87 3.45
N MET A 328 -12.00 8.87 2.12
CA MET A 328 -13.12 9.12 1.21
C MET A 328 -14.27 8.13 1.44
N GLY A 329 -13.96 6.84 1.59
CA GLY A 329 -14.95 5.78 1.85
C GLY A 329 -15.65 5.91 3.20
N ALA A 330 -15.02 6.53 4.17
CA ALA A 330 -15.57 6.81 5.50
C ALA A 330 -16.28 8.17 5.61
N GLU A 331 -16.46 8.90 4.50
CA GLU A 331 -17.06 10.25 4.45
C GLU A 331 -16.28 11.29 5.27
N VAL A 332 -14.97 11.11 5.39
CA VAL A 332 -14.10 12.04 6.12
C VAL A 332 -13.32 12.90 5.13
N PRO A 333 -13.43 14.24 5.21
CA PRO A 333 -12.70 15.14 4.34
C PRO A 333 -11.19 15.03 4.57
N VAL A 334 -10.42 15.30 3.52
CA VAL A 334 -8.97 15.17 3.52
C VAL A 334 -8.30 16.55 3.53
N VAL A 335 -7.33 16.74 4.41
CA VAL A 335 -6.30 17.77 4.21
C VAL A 335 -5.08 17.09 3.60
N GLY A 336 -4.79 17.40 2.35
CA GLY A 336 -3.70 16.79 1.59
C GLY A 336 -2.49 17.72 1.49
N ALA A 337 -1.47 17.54 2.33
CA ALA A 337 -0.18 18.20 2.17
C ALA A 337 0.68 17.39 1.18
N LEU A 338 0.32 17.46 -0.11
CA LEU A 338 0.84 16.62 -1.19
C LEU A 338 0.60 17.24 -2.56
N GLU A 339 1.33 16.74 -3.55
CA GLU A 339 1.22 17.15 -4.95
C GLU A 339 0.94 15.95 -5.86
N GLY A 340 0.63 16.24 -7.13
CA GLY A 340 0.58 15.26 -8.20
C GLY A 340 -0.74 14.48 -8.27
N GLU A 341 -0.67 13.13 -8.35
CA GLU A 341 -1.83 12.30 -8.67
C GLU A 341 -2.89 12.30 -7.55
N ALA A 342 -2.46 12.20 -6.30
CA ALA A 342 -3.38 12.27 -5.15
C ALA A 342 -4.07 13.63 -5.04
N GLN A 343 -3.33 14.73 -5.29
CA GLN A 343 -3.90 16.09 -5.33
C GLN A 343 -4.99 16.20 -6.40
N ARG A 344 -4.73 15.67 -7.61
CA ARG A 344 -5.72 15.68 -8.70
C ARG A 344 -6.99 14.90 -8.35
N ILE A 345 -6.85 13.79 -7.65
CA ILE A 345 -8.00 13.00 -7.18
C ILE A 345 -8.81 13.77 -6.15
N ILE A 346 -8.16 14.36 -5.14
CA ILE A 346 -8.84 15.18 -4.11
C ILE A 346 -9.59 16.35 -4.76
N ALA A 347 -8.95 17.06 -5.69
CA ALA A 347 -9.56 18.18 -6.40
C ALA A 347 -10.73 17.73 -7.29
N LYS A 348 -10.57 16.65 -8.06
CA LYS A 348 -11.62 16.12 -8.95
C LYS A 348 -12.82 15.57 -8.17
N ALA A 349 -12.56 14.93 -7.05
CA ALA A 349 -13.60 14.44 -6.14
C ALA A 349 -14.24 15.58 -5.32
N ASN A 350 -13.62 16.75 -5.25
CA ASN A 350 -13.98 17.84 -4.34
C ASN A 350 -14.21 17.30 -2.91
N CYS A 351 -13.21 16.55 -2.38
CA CYS A 351 -13.33 15.81 -1.12
C CYS A 351 -12.38 16.29 -0.02
N GLY A 352 -11.72 17.44 -0.22
CA GLY A 352 -10.76 17.96 0.74
C GLY A 352 -10.07 19.23 0.27
N ILE A 353 -9.10 19.66 1.07
CA ILE A 353 -8.26 20.83 0.81
C ILE A 353 -6.82 20.35 0.58
N CYS A 354 -6.25 20.69 -0.56
CA CYS A 354 -4.85 20.39 -0.86
C CYS A 354 -3.98 21.62 -0.59
N VAL A 355 -2.84 21.38 0.04
CA VAL A 355 -1.82 22.39 0.33
C VAL A 355 -0.45 21.90 -0.13
N GLU A 356 0.52 22.80 -0.26
CA GLU A 356 1.89 22.43 -0.55
C GLU A 356 2.46 21.47 0.52
N PRO A 357 3.20 20.43 0.11
CA PRO A 357 3.94 19.59 1.06
C PRO A 357 4.85 20.42 1.97
N GLU A 358 4.91 20.03 3.24
CA GLU A 358 5.80 20.64 4.25
C GLU A 358 5.46 22.13 4.57
N ASN A 359 4.35 22.65 4.12
CA ASN A 359 3.86 24.01 4.45
C ASN A 359 2.93 23.94 5.67
N THR A 360 3.49 24.01 6.88
CA THR A 360 2.76 23.93 8.14
C THR A 360 1.69 25.01 8.27
N ALA A 361 1.95 26.24 7.84
CA ALA A 361 0.97 27.34 7.91
C ALA A 361 -0.27 27.04 7.07
N ALA A 362 -0.09 26.55 5.84
CA ALA A 362 -1.21 26.16 4.98
C ALA A 362 -1.97 24.93 5.51
N ILE A 363 -1.29 23.97 6.15
CA ILE A 363 -1.94 22.84 6.83
C ILE A 363 -2.83 23.34 7.97
N VAL A 364 -2.32 24.26 8.81
CA VAL A 364 -3.07 24.86 9.93
C VAL A 364 -4.29 25.61 9.42
N GLU A 365 -4.16 26.41 8.38
CA GLU A 365 -5.28 27.16 7.77
C GLU A 365 -6.36 26.20 7.22
N ALA A 366 -5.97 25.14 6.52
CA ALA A 366 -6.88 24.14 5.98
C ALA A 366 -7.64 23.39 7.09
N ILE A 367 -6.94 22.99 8.17
CA ILE A 367 -7.57 22.37 9.34
C ILE A 367 -8.53 23.34 10.02
N THR A 368 -8.14 24.59 10.22
CA THR A 368 -8.97 25.62 10.86
C THR A 368 -10.22 25.94 10.05
N THR A 369 -10.10 25.98 8.71
CA THR A 369 -11.24 26.14 7.80
C THR A 369 -12.26 25.02 8.00
N LEU A 370 -11.79 23.76 8.01
CA LEU A 370 -12.65 22.59 8.23
C LEU A 370 -13.17 22.52 9.67
N TYR A 371 -12.43 22.99 10.67
CA TYR A 371 -12.89 23.08 12.05
C TYR A 371 -14.07 24.04 12.19
N ARG A 372 -14.01 25.18 11.55
CA ARG A 372 -15.04 26.24 11.66
C ARG A 372 -16.29 25.99 10.81
N ASP A 373 -16.21 25.16 9.77
CA ASP A 373 -17.33 24.90 8.84
C ASP A 373 -17.75 23.42 8.81
N PRO A 374 -18.68 23.01 9.68
CA PRO A 374 -19.22 21.64 9.70
C PRO A 374 -19.96 21.25 8.42
N ASP A 375 -20.59 22.19 7.73
CA ASP A 375 -21.34 21.91 6.49
C ASP A 375 -20.37 21.66 5.33
N LEU A 376 -19.27 22.40 5.26
CA LEU A 376 -18.19 22.12 4.34
C LEU A 376 -17.61 20.71 4.56
N ARG A 377 -17.33 20.34 5.82
CA ARG A 377 -16.84 18.99 6.14
C ARG A 377 -17.78 17.91 5.63
N ARG A 378 -19.08 18.05 5.91
CA ARG A 378 -20.10 17.09 5.47
C ARG A 378 -20.17 16.98 3.96
N ARG A 379 -20.16 18.12 3.26
CA ARG A 379 -20.20 18.16 1.80
C ARG A 379 -18.98 17.50 1.17
N LEU A 380 -17.78 17.81 1.65
CA LEU A 380 -16.53 17.23 1.15
C LEU A 380 -16.46 15.72 1.44
N GLY A 381 -16.90 15.26 2.61
CA GLY A 381 -16.96 13.86 2.96
C GLY A 381 -17.89 13.07 2.04
N ASN A 382 -19.13 13.56 1.83
CA ASN A 382 -20.11 12.94 0.94
C ASN A 382 -19.58 12.85 -0.51
N ASN A 383 -19.00 13.92 -1.02
CA ASN A 383 -18.39 13.94 -2.35
C ASN A 383 -17.28 12.88 -2.46
N GLY A 384 -16.44 12.76 -1.44
CA GLY A 384 -15.39 11.75 -1.37
C GLY A 384 -15.94 10.34 -1.50
N ARG A 385 -16.97 10.01 -0.71
CA ARG A 385 -17.59 8.68 -0.74
C ARG A 385 -18.24 8.36 -2.08
N GLU A 386 -18.99 9.29 -2.66
CA GLU A 386 -19.59 9.11 -3.98
C GLU A 386 -18.52 8.83 -5.03
N TYR A 387 -17.48 9.66 -5.05
CA TYR A 387 -16.41 9.55 -6.03
C TYR A 387 -15.61 8.25 -5.91
N VAL A 388 -15.22 7.85 -4.68
CA VAL A 388 -14.42 6.64 -4.47
C VAL A 388 -15.23 5.37 -4.76
N SER A 389 -16.50 5.35 -4.41
CA SER A 389 -17.40 4.21 -4.67
C SER A 389 -17.57 3.96 -6.17
N LYS A 390 -17.60 5.02 -6.97
CA LYS A 390 -17.77 4.95 -8.42
C LYS A 390 -16.47 4.70 -9.19
N ASN A 391 -15.34 5.25 -8.74
CA ASN A 391 -14.12 5.27 -9.55
C ASN A 391 -13.02 4.35 -9.02
N TYR A 392 -13.07 3.97 -7.73
CA TYR A 392 -12.03 3.20 -7.06
C TYR A 392 -12.58 2.02 -6.24
N ASN A 393 -13.64 1.39 -6.74
CA ASN A 393 -14.23 0.22 -6.14
C ASN A 393 -13.34 -1.02 -6.42
N ARG A 394 -12.83 -1.67 -5.37
CA ARG A 394 -11.94 -2.84 -5.51
C ARG A 394 -12.59 -4.02 -6.22
N ARG A 395 -13.93 -4.16 -6.19
CA ARG A 395 -14.62 -5.20 -6.96
C ARG A 395 -14.44 -4.97 -8.46
N GLU A 396 -14.63 -3.74 -8.93
CA GLU A 396 -14.48 -3.39 -10.35
C GLU A 396 -13.02 -3.42 -10.79
N ILE A 397 -12.09 -3.00 -9.92
CA ILE A 397 -10.65 -3.10 -10.17
C ILE A 397 -10.24 -4.56 -10.34
N ALA A 398 -10.73 -5.47 -9.49
CA ALA A 398 -10.45 -6.89 -9.59
C ALA A 398 -11.05 -7.53 -10.85
N ALA A 399 -12.29 -7.16 -11.22
CA ALA A 399 -12.92 -7.63 -12.46
C ALA A 399 -12.12 -7.17 -13.70
N ARG A 400 -11.65 -5.92 -13.72
CA ARG A 400 -10.79 -5.43 -14.80
C ARG A 400 -9.46 -6.19 -14.86
N PHE A 401 -8.85 -6.47 -13.72
CA PHE A 401 -7.63 -7.27 -13.66
C PHE A 401 -7.87 -8.70 -14.16
N GLU A 402 -8.99 -9.31 -13.81
CA GLU A 402 -9.40 -10.62 -14.31
C GLU A 402 -9.54 -10.64 -15.84
N CYS A 403 -10.13 -9.60 -16.44
CA CYS A 403 -10.21 -9.46 -17.90
C CYS A 403 -8.80 -9.42 -18.53
N PHE A 404 -7.88 -8.65 -18.00
CA PHE A 404 -6.50 -8.61 -18.51
C PHE A 404 -5.77 -9.96 -18.37
N LEU A 405 -6.02 -10.70 -17.28
CA LEU A 405 -5.48 -12.05 -17.12
C LEU A 405 -6.06 -13.00 -18.19
N ALA A 406 -7.36 -12.94 -18.44
CA ALA A 406 -8.01 -13.76 -19.46
C ALA A 406 -7.45 -13.45 -20.87
N GLU A 407 -7.27 -12.18 -21.18
CA GLU A 407 -6.69 -11.74 -22.47
C GLU A 407 -5.27 -12.29 -22.69
N ILE A 408 -4.37 -12.17 -21.71
CA ILE A 408 -2.99 -12.69 -21.87
C ILE A 408 -2.94 -14.22 -21.95
N LEU A 409 -3.92 -14.91 -21.38
CA LEU A 409 -4.03 -16.37 -21.42
C LEU A 409 -4.62 -16.87 -22.76
N SER A 410 -5.50 -16.09 -23.40
CA SER A 410 -6.07 -16.43 -24.71
C SER A 410 -5.07 -16.27 -25.87
N VAL A 411 -4.04 -15.43 -25.70
CA VAL A 411 -2.99 -15.28 -26.73
C VAL A 411 -2.05 -16.48 -26.68
N PRO A 412 -1.95 -17.29 -27.78
CA PRO A 412 -0.98 -18.39 -27.86
C PRO A 412 0.43 -17.89 -27.57
N SER A 413 1.19 -18.63 -26.78
CA SER A 413 2.60 -18.36 -26.59
C SER A 413 3.30 -18.47 -27.95
N LEU A 414 3.72 -17.35 -28.53
CA LEU A 414 4.66 -17.37 -29.65
C LEU A 414 5.94 -18.06 -29.14
N VAL A 415 6.02 -19.36 -29.34
CA VAL A 415 7.28 -20.08 -29.25
C VAL A 415 8.15 -19.46 -30.34
N THR A 416 9.10 -18.61 -29.96
CA THR A 416 10.16 -18.17 -30.83
C THR A 416 10.93 -19.41 -31.26
N GLY A 417 10.47 -20.05 -32.33
CA GLY A 417 11.24 -21.03 -33.08
C GLY A 417 12.41 -20.29 -33.66
N ARG A 418 13.56 -20.37 -33.03
CA ARG A 418 14.82 -20.22 -33.75
C ARG A 418 14.92 -21.41 -34.68
N SER A 419 14.55 -21.22 -35.95
CA SER A 419 15.07 -22.03 -37.01
C SER A 419 16.61 -21.93 -37.01
N LYS A 420 17.22 -23.05 -37.17
CA LYS A 420 18.66 -23.38 -37.21
C LYS A 420 19.53 -22.37 -37.91
#